data_d7465b26fb422023343383f0d6b103d0
#
_entry.id   d7465b26fb422023343383f0d6b103d0
#
_cell.length_a   1.000
_cell.length_b   1.000
_cell.length_c   1.000
_cell.angle_alpha   90.00
_cell.angle_beta   90.00
_cell.angle_gamma   90.00
#
_symmetry.space_group_name_H-M   'P 1'
#
loop_
_entity.id
_entity.type
_entity.pdbx_description
1 polymer ?
#
loop_
_entity_poly.entity_id
_entity_poly.type
_entity_poly.pdbx_seq_one_letter_code
_entity_poly.pdbx_strand_id
1 'polypeptide(L)'
;MKTKASTKATEIPEKQSGKSPIWIQSISNGCRIRVHVTPRASKTEITGVHGEALAVRLQAPPVDGKANQALCSFFAEALGVSKRSVQVVSGDASREKVLAIVGVGDAEAVERLGNP
;
A
#
# COMPACT_ATOMS: atom_id res chain seq x y z
N MET A 1 20.29 7.92 26.06
CA MET A 1 19.79 8.18 25.53
C MET A 1 19.50 8.31 24.90
N LYS A 2 19.98 7.92 25.18
CA LYS A 2 19.62 8.21 24.45
C LYS A 2 19.28 8.29 23.75
N THR A 3 19.81 8.22 24.37
CA THR A 3 19.31 8.46 23.59
C THR A 3 19.08 8.42 22.89
N LYS A 4 19.23 8.31 23.00
CA LYS A 4 18.78 8.41 22.33
C LYS A 4 18.36 8.54 21.56
N ALA A 5 18.96 8.51 22.03
CA ALA A 5 18.35 8.72 21.32
C ALA A 5 18.05 8.80 20.63
N SER A 6 18.40 8.57 21.04
CA SER A 6 17.85 8.74 20.38
C SER A 6 17.56 8.73 19.69
N THR A 7 17.96 8.50 20.00
CA THR A 7 17.47 8.59 19.33
C THR A 7 17.08 8.61 18.64
N LYS A 8 17.34 8.62 18.75
CA LYS A 8 16.86 8.72 18.20
C LYS A 8 16.48 8.95 17.38
N ALA A 9 17.20 8.88 17.73
CA ALA A 9 16.68 9.14 17.08
C ALA A 9 16.49 9.25 16.39
N THR A 10 16.95 9.07 16.62
CA THR A 10 16.57 9.18 16.00
C THR A 10 16.35 9.09 15.28
N GLU A 11 16.81 8.96 15.44
CA GLU A 11 16.42 8.91 14.81
C GLU A 11 15.99 8.89 13.91
N ILE A 12 16.39 8.76 14.13
CA ILE A 12 15.81 8.79 13.39
C ILE A 12 15.43 8.93 12.58
N PRO A 13 15.79 8.89 12.51
CA PRO A 13 15.29 9.11 11.78
C PRO A 13 15.10 9.15 10.96
N GLU A 14 15.41 9.05 11.12
CA GLU A 14 15.15 9.12 10.39
C GLU A 14 15.03 8.73 9.57
N LYS A 15 15.18 8.24 9.77
CA LYS A 15 14.92 7.87 9.19
C LYS A 15 14.46 7.62 8.48
N GLN A 16 14.53 7.46 8.75
CA GLN A 16 14.01 7.30 8.27
C GLN A 16 13.84 7.21 7.59
N SER A 17 14.46 6.75 7.79
CA SER A 17 14.30 6.84 7.21
C SER A 17 14.04 6.58 6.23
N GLY A 18 15.25 5.50 6.73
CA GLY A 18 14.80 5.03 5.47
C GLY A 18 13.43 5.60 5.14
N LYS A 19 13.33 6.26 4.11
CA LYS A 19 12.10 6.96 3.83
C LYS A 19 11.17 6.12 3.02
N SER A 20 9.94 6.01 3.50
CA SER A 20 8.89 5.36 2.73
C SER A 20 8.40 6.30 1.64
N PRO A 21 8.03 5.76 0.47
CA PRO A 21 7.37 6.56 -0.56
C PRO A 21 6.09 7.21 -0.03
N ILE A 22 5.65 8.26 -0.72
CA ILE A 22 4.50 9.04 -0.27
C ILE A 22 3.20 8.23 -0.27
N TRP A 23 3.12 7.17 -1.09
CA TRP A 23 1.91 6.36 -1.22
C TRP A 23 1.76 5.30 -0.12
N ILE A 24 2.72 5.16 0.79
CA ILE A 24 2.66 4.17 1.84
C ILE A 24 2.94 4.82 3.19
N GLN A 25 2.28 4.31 4.23
CA GLN A 25 2.43 4.81 5.58
C GLN A 25 2.49 3.64 6.55
N SER A 26 3.42 3.70 7.50
CA SER A 26 3.52 2.70 8.55
C SER A 26 2.40 2.89 9.57
N ILE A 27 1.82 1.78 10.03
CA ILE A 27 0.86 1.78 11.13
C ILE A 27 1.30 0.72 12.14
N SER A 28 0.65 0.66 13.29
CA SER A 28 1.15 -0.13 14.42
C SER A 28 1.27 -1.63 14.11
N ASN A 29 0.41 -2.18 13.26
CA ASN A 29 0.41 -3.61 12.95
C ASN A 29 0.62 -3.90 11.48
N GLY A 30 1.10 -2.93 10.71
CA GLY A 30 1.30 -3.13 9.27
C GLY A 30 1.53 -1.82 8.57
N CYS A 31 0.84 -1.63 7.45
CA CYS A 31 0.97 -0.40 6.66
C CYS A 31 -0.33 -0.05 5.99
N ARG A 32 -0.41 1.20 5.52
CA ARG A 32 -1.50 1.68 4.68
C ARG A 32 -0.94 2.09 3.34
N ILE A 33 -1.65 1.76 2.28
CA ILE A 33 -1.23 2.09 0.91
C ILE A 33 -2.36 2.86 0.24
N ARG A 34 -2.01 4.03 -0.31
CA ARG A 34 -2.93 4.79 -1.15
C ARG A 34 -2.81 4.29 -2.57
N VAL A 35 -3.94 3.99 -3.20
CA VAL A 35 -3.94 3.51 -4.58
C VAL A 35 -4.91 4.32 -5.41
N HIS A 36 -4.52 4.54 -6.67
CA HIS A 36 -5.39 5.11 -7.69
C HIS A 36 -5.66 4.01 -8.70
N VAL A 37 -6.94 3.62 -8.83
CA VAL A 37 -7.33 2.44 -9.59
C VAL A 37 -7.89 2.85 -10.94
N THR A 38 -7.39 2.21 -12.02
CA THR A 38 -7.98 2.30 -13.34
C THR A 38 -8.57 0.93 -13.67
N PRO A 39 -9.91 0.78 -13.63
CA PRO A 39 -10.54 -0.50 -13.90
C PRO A 39 -10.62 -0.80 -15.39
N ARG A 40 -11.13 -1.99 -15.73
CA ARG A 40 -11.32 -2.45 -17.12
C ARG A 40 -10.02 -2.58 -17.88
N ALA A 41 -8.91 -2.78 -17.18
CA ALA A 41 -7.64 -3.03 -17.84
C ALA A 41 -7.56 -4.47 -18.29
N SER A 42 -6.68 -4.74 -19.25
CA SER A 42 -6.49 -6.09 -19.76
C SER A 42 -5.76 -6.98 -18.76
N LYS A 43 -5.05 -6.37 -17.81
CA LYS A 43 -4.39 -7.12 -16.73
C LYS A 43 -4.25 -6.22 -15.52
N THR A 44 -3.98 -6.84 -14.37
CA THR A 44 -3.78 -6.11 -13.12
C THR A 44 -2.29 -5.89 -12.92
N GLU A 45 -1.89 -4.63 -12.75
CA GLU A 45 -0.47 -4.31 -12.58
C GLU A 45 -0.32 -2.93 -11.94
N ILE A 46 0.82 -2.74 -11.26
CA ILE A 46 1.22 -1.43 -10.77
C ILE A 46 1.96 -0.72 -11.91
N THR A 47 1.50 0.47 -12.27
CA THR A 47 2.08 1.18 -13.43
C THR A 47 2.97 2.35 -13.02
N GLY A 48 2.93 2.78 -11.76
CA GLY A 48 3.74 3.90 -11.33
C GLY A 48 3.10 4.61 -10.15
N VAL A 49 3.28 5.92 -10.10
CA VAL A 49 2.73 6.76 -9.04
C VAL A 49 1.85 7.82 -9.68
N HIS A 50 0.69 8.04 -9.09
CA HIS A 50 -0.27 9.05 -9.54
C HIS A 50 -0.55 9.97 -8.35
N GLY A 51 0.03 11.19 -8.38
CA GLY A 51 -0.08 12.09 -7.24
C GLY A 51 0.56 11.47 -6.00
N GLU A 52 -0.21 11.29 -4.95
CA GLU A 52 0.26 10.68 -3.70
C GLU A 52 -0.18 9.22 -3.60
N ALA A 53 -0.52 8.59 -4.70
CA ALA A 53 -1.05 7.24 -4.72
C ALA A 53 -0.27 6.37 -5.68
N LEU A 54 -0.28 5.07 -5.38
CA LEU A 54 0.28 4.06 -6.27
C LEU A 54 -0.73 3.81 -7.38
N ALA A 55 -0.32 3.96 -8.63
CA ALA A 55 -1.22 3.78 -9.77
C ALA A 55 -1.33 2.30 -10.09
N VAL A 56 -2.57 1.79 -10.11
CA VAL A 56 -2.85 0.38 -10.34
C VAL A 56 -3.88 0.25 -11.46
N ARG A 57 -3.52 -0.47 -12.51
CA ARG A 57 -4.49 -0.90 -13.53
C ARG A 57 -5.11 -2.19 -13.04
N LEU A 58 -6.42 -2.29 -13.13
CA LEU A 58 -7.13 -3.38 -12.52
C LEU A 58 -8.03 -4.08 -13.55
N GLN A 59 -7.82 -5.38 -13.70
CA GLN A 59 -8.65 -6.21 -14.57
C GLN A 59 -9.89 -6.61 -13.79
N ALA A 60 -10.86 -5.72 -13.76
CA ALA A 60 -12.12 -5.95 -13.05
C ALA A 60 -13.17 -5.02 -13.64
N PRO A 61 -14.44 -5.42 -13.60
CA PRO A 61 -15.50 -4.50 -13.98
C PRO A 61 -15.59 -3.37 -12.97
N PRO A 62 -16.08 -2.19 -13.35
CA PRO A 62 -16.18 -1.04 -12.45
C PRO A 62 -17.38 -1.17 -11.50
N VAL A 63 -17.48 -2.31 -10.85
CA VAL A 63 -18.48 -2.61 -9.84
C VAL A 63 -17.75 -2.67 -8.51
N ASP A 64 -18.15 -1.88 -7.56
CA ASP A 64 -17.39 -1.61 -6.33
C ASP A 64 -16.90 -2.88 -5.64
N GLY A 65 -17.80 -3.82 -5.39
CA GLY A 65 -17.40 -5.05 -4.70
C GLY A 65 -16.40 -5.87 -5.49
N LYS A 66 -16.56 -5.96 -6.81
CA LYS A 66 -15.66 -6.73 -7.66
C LYS A 66 -14.28 -6.09 -7.73
N ALA A 67 -14.24 -4.76 -7.91
CA ALA A 67 -12.97 -4.05 -7.99
C ALA A 67 -12.20 -4.16 -6.68
N ASN A 68 -12.89 -3.98 -5.55
CA ASN A 68 -12.25 -4.07 -4.24
C ASN A 68 -11.70 -5.48 -3.98
N GLN A 69 -12.46 -6.51 -4.34
CA GLN A 69 -12.01 -7.89 -4.18
C GLN A 69 -10.76 -8.17 -5.01
N ALA A 70 -10.78 -7.74 -6.27
CA ALA A 70 -9.64 -7.96 -7.16
C ALA A 70 -8.40 -7.22 -6.66
N LEU A 71 -8.59 -6.01 -6.16
CA LEU A 71 -7.49 -5.21 -5.63
C LEU A 71 -6.87 -5.86 -4.39
N CYS A 72 -7.70 -6.32 -3.47
CA CYS A 72 -7.21 -6.99 -2.25
C CYS A 72 -6.49 -8.29 -2.60
N SER A 73 -7.01 -9.06 -3.54
CA SER A 73 -6.36 -10.30 -3.98
C SER A 73 -5.00 -10.03 -4.58
N PHE A 74 -4.91 -9.01 -5.42
CA PHE A 74 -3.64 -8.64 -6.07
C PHE A 74 -2.58 -8.25 -5.04
N PHE A 75 -2.94 -7.40 -4.09
CA PHE A 75 -1.99 -6.94 -3.09
C PHE A 75 -1.62 -8.05 -2.10
N ALA A 76 -2.58 -8.90 -1.74
CA ALA A 76 -2.29 -10.04 -0.86
C ALA A 76 -1.26 -10.96 -1.50
N GLU A 77 -1.43 -11.26 -2.78
CA GLU A 77 -0.51 -12.12 -3.50
C GLU A 77 0.87 -11.45 -3.64
N ALA A 78 0.89 -10.18 -4.00
CA ALA A 78 2.15 -9.46 -4.19
C ALA A 78 2.93 -9.34 -2.88
N LEU A 79 2.23 -9.21 -1.77
CA LEU A 79 2.86 -9.03 -0.45
C LEU A 79 3.07 -10.35 0.29
N GLY A 80 2.52 -11.45 -0.23
CA GLY A 80 2.69 -12.74 0.40
C GLY A 80 1.91 -12.90 1.69
N VAL A 81 0.75 -12.26 1.79
CA VAL A 81 -0.12 -12.35 2.97
C VAL A 81 -1.47 -12.91 2.56
N SER A 82 -2.28 -13.31 3.54
CA SER A 82 -3.61 -13.79 3.24
C SER A 82 -4.49 -12.63 2.79
N LYS A 83 -5.52 -12.94 1.99
CA LYS A 83 -6.43 -11.92 1.46
C LYS A 83 -7.12 -11.15 2.58
N ARG A 84 -7.43 -11.83 3.69
CA ARG A 84 -8.07 -11.17 4.83
C ARG A 84 -7.18 -10.15 5.52
N SER A 85 -5.88 -10.19 5.27
CA SER A 85 -4.95 -9.22 5.82
C SER A 85 -4.97 -7.90 5.08
N VAL A 86 -5.67 -7.82 3.94
CA VAL A 86 -5.76 -6.63 3.10
C VAL A 86 -7.21 -6.16 3.10
N GLN A 87 -7.44 -4.90 3.50
CA GLN A 87 -8.78 -4.33 3.56
C GLN A 87 -8.80 -2.96 2.91
N VAL A 88 -9.89 -2.66 2.21
CA VAL A 88 -10.15 -1.30 1.74
C VAL A 88 -10.76 -0.55 2.91
N VAL A 89 -10.06 0.44 3.43
CA VAL A 89 -10.52 1.19 4.61
C VAL A 89 -11.06 2.56 4.24
N SER A 90 -10.90 2.97 2.98
CA SER A 90 -11.41 4.25 2.51
C SER A 90 -11.57 4.18 1.00
N GLY A 91 -12.59 4.87 0.46
CA GLY A 91 -12.79 4.97 -0.97
C GLY A 91 -13.43 3.76 -1.61
N ASP A 92 -14.38 3.10 -0.92
CA ASP A 92 -15.04 1.90 -1.45
C ASP A 92 -15.59 2.09 -2.85
N ALA A 93 -16.23 3.22 -3.09
CA ALA A 93 -16.89 3.52 -4.36
C ALA A 93 -16.10 4.54 -5.19
N SER A 94 -14.82 4.67 -4.93
CA SER A 94 -13.97 5.66 -5.56
C SER A 94 -12.80 4.98 -6.26
N ARG A 95 -12.20 5.67 -7.22
CA ARG A 95 -10.94 5.22 -7.81
C ARG A 95 -9.76 5.49 -6.89
N GLU A 96 -9.91 6.43 -5.94
CA GLU A 96 -8.90 6.71 -4.92
C GLU A 96 -9.24 5.89 -3.70
N LYS A 97 -8.40 4.89 -3.40
CA LYS A 97 -8.66 3.95 -2.31
C LYS A 97 -7.49 3.91 -1.36
N VAL A 98 -7.77 3.56 -0.11
CA VAL A 98 -6.73 3.31 0.88
C VAL A 98 -6.87 1.87 1.35
N LEU A 99 -5.78 1.14 1.29
CA LEU A 99 -5.72 -0.24 1.76
C LEU A 99 -4.96 -0.29 3.08
N ALA A 100 -5.46 -1.08 4.02
CA ALA A 100 -4.72 -1.40 5.24
C ALA A 100 -4.25 -2.83 5.14
N ILE A 101 -2.96 -3.05 5.39
CA ILE A 101 -2.35 -4.38 5.31
C ILE A 101 -1.77 -4.72 6.68
N VAL A 102 -2.18 -5.86 7.21
CA VAL A 102 -1.73 -6.34 8.51
C VAL A 102 -0.60 -7.35 8.31
N GLY A 103 0.44 -7.25 9.14
CA GLY A 103 1.51 -8.24 9.15
C GLY A 103 2.69 -7.95 8.27
N VAL A 104 2.66 -6.86 7.53
CA VAL A 104 3.77 -6.44 6.67
C VAL A 104 4.01 -4.95 6.91
N GLY A 105 5.22 -4.59 7.31
CA GLY A 105 5.58 -3.19 7.51
C GLY A 105 5.82 -2.47 6.21
N ASP A 106 5.94 -1.15 6.29
CA ASP A 106 6.08 -0.32 5.09
C ASP A 106 7.35 -0.64 4.29
N ALA A 107 8.49 -0.82 4.96
CA ALA A 107 9.74 -1.10 4.25
C ALA A 107 9.66 -2.42 3.49
N GLU A 108 9.13 -3.46 4.13
CA GLU A 108 9.01 -4.76 3.50
C GLU A 108 8.00 -4.73 2.36
N ALA A 109 6.90 -3.99 2.54
CA ALA A 109 5.90 -3.85 1.49
C ALA A 109 6.48 -3.18 0.25
N VAL A 110 7.23 -2.10 0.44
CA VAL A 110 7.88 -1.41 -0.67
C VAL A 110 8.82 -2.34 -1.42
N GLU A 111 9.58 -3.13 -0.67
CA GLU A 111 10.52 -4.07 -1.28
C GLU A 111 9.78 -5.12 -2.13
N ARG A 112 8.69 -5.66 -1.60
CA ARG A 112 7.92 -6.71 -2.30
C ARG A 112 7.13 -6.18 -3.48
N LEU A 113 6.66 -4.94 -3.41
CA LEU A 113 5.90 -4.35 -4.52
C LEU A 113 6.80 -3.81 -5.61
N GLY A 114 8.06 -3.52 -5.29
CA GLY A 114 8.95 -2.85 -6.21
C GLY A 114 8.59 -1.37 -6.28
N ASN A 115 9.41 -0.51 -5.73
CA ASN A 115 9.15 0.93 -5.68
C ASN A 115 9.19 1.51 -7.09
N PRO A 116 8.04 1.84 -7.69
CA PRO A 116 8.00 2.35 -9.06
C PRO A 116 8.48 3.78 -9.17
#